data_4cb5e8c019cbf1acd1ffcbbb5f020504
#
_entry.id   4cb5e8c019cbf1acd1ffcbbb5f020504
#
_cell.length_a   1.000
_cell.length_b   1.000
_cell.length_c   1.000
_cell.angle_alpha   90.00
_cell.angle_beta   90.00
_cell.angle_gamma   90.00
#
_symmetry.space_group_name_H-M   'P 1'
#
loop_
_entity.id
_entity.type
_entity.pdbx_description
1 polymer ?
#
loop_
_entity_poly.entity_id
_entity_poly.type
_entity_poly.pdbx_seq_one_letter_code
_entity_poly.pdbx_strand_id
1 'polypeptide(L)'
;IKLPFQSDVIEENATLFYGKGISEAPLKMAETFGEGDEVTLWGEVFKTDEKTSRDGNTFIFTAYFSDKTSSEILKVITPTENSEIIKSNIKPGKSIIVSGKFEFDTFAKCLNIRPWSIASIKTKKRQDKADEKRVELHLHTTMSDMDAVTPPADLVNQAFAWGHKAIAIT
;
A
#
# COMPACT_ATOMS: atom_id res chain seq x y z
N ILE A 1 1.36 -16.26 -6.16
CA ILE A 1 1.49 -16.06 -7.62
C ILE A 1 2.74 -15.26 -7.94
N LYS A 2 3.34 -15.52 -9.08
CA LYS A 2 4.38 -14.66 -9.64
C LYS A 2 3.71 -13.58 -10.49
N LEU A 3 4.08 -12.31 -10.25
CA LEU A 3 3.56 -11.20 -11.06
C LEU A 3 4.17 -11.21 -12.46
N PRO A 4 3.40 -10.90 -13.53
CA PRO A 4 3.88 -10.99 -14.91
C PRO A 4 4.74 -9.81 -15.36
N PHE A 5 5.11 -8.92 -14.46
CA PHE A 5 5.90 -7.71 -14.71
C PHE A 5 7.03 -7.56 -13.69
N GLN A 6 8.03 -6.78 -14.05
CA GLN A 6 9.10 -6.36 -13.12
C GLN A 6 8.81 -4.95 -12.59
N SER A 7 9.13 -4.71 -11.34
CA SER A 7 8.99 -3.41 -10.68
C SER A 7 10.20 -3.14 -9.79
N ASP A 8 10.60 -1.88 -9.73
CA ASP A 8 11.66 -1.43 -8.81
C ASP A 8 11.18 -1.32 -7.36
N VAL A 9 9.86 -1.28 -7.16
CA VAL A 9 9.24 -1.05 -5.86
C VAL A 9 8.57 -2.30 -5.29
N ILE A 10 8.05 -3.18 -6.12
CA ILE A 10 7.28 -4.37 -5.72
C ILE A 10 8.12 -5.62 -5.94
N GLU A 11 8.08 -6.58 -4.99
CA GLU A 11 8.66 -7.91 -5.18
C GLU A 11 7.85 -8.71 -6.22
N GLU A 12 8.50 -9.63 -6.92
CA GLU A 12 7.86 -10.43 -7.98
C GLU A 12 6.77 -11.39 -7.48
N ASN A 13 6.80 -11.73 -6.18
CA ASN A 13 5.87 -12.67 -5.58
C ASN A 13 4.74 -11.95 -4.85
N ALA A 14 3.52 -12.36 -5.16
CA ALA A 14 2.30 -11.87 -4.52
C ALA A 14 1.44 -13.03 -4.00
N THR A 15 0.65 -12.78 -2.96
CA THR A 15 -0.33 -13.74 -2.45
C THR A 15 -1.72 -13.31 -2.88
N LEU A 16 -2.26 -13.98 -3.89
CA LEU A 16 -3.63 -13.76 -4.36
C LEU A 16 -4.62 -14.26 -3.31
N PHE A 17 -5.59 -13.43 -2.93
CA PHE A 17 -6.66 -13.80 -2.00
C PHE A 17 -8.06 -13.42 -2.49
N TYR A 18 -8.15 -12.65 -3.59
CA TYR A 18 -9.41 -12.30 -4.21
C TYR A 18 -9.26 -12.31 -5.73
N GLY A 19 -10.20 -12.96 -6.44
CA GLY A 19 -10.25 -13.00 -7.90
C GLY A 19 -9.30 -14.02 -8.54
N LYS A 20 -8.93 -13.78 -9.82
CA LYS A 20 -8.24 -14.76 -10.67
C LYS A 20 -6.76 -14.48 -10.91
N GLY A 21 -6.27 -13.30 -10.56
CA GLY A 21 -4.87 -12.92 -10.76
C GLY A 21 -4.68 -11.47 -11.18
N ILE A 22 -3.43 -11.07 -11.23
CA ILE A 22 -2.99 -9.74 -11.67
C ILE A 22 -2.23 -9.94 -12.98
N SER A 23 -2.70 -9.32 -14.05
CA SER A 23 -2.16 -9.53 -15.43
C SER A 23 -1.37 -8.33 -15.95
N GLU A 24 -1.54 -7.15 -15.36
CA GLU A 24 -0.98 -5.89 -15.85
C GLU A 24 -0.09 -5.23 -14.82
N ALA A 25 0.91 -4.48 -15.31
CA ALA A 25 1.75 -3.65 -14.47
C ALA A 25 0.93 -2.50 -13.86
N PRO A 26 1.21 -2.12 -12.60
CA PRO A 26 0.47 -1.05 -11.96
C PRO A 26 0.81 0.32 -12.55
N LEU A 27 -0.23 1.15 -12.72
CA LEU A 27 -0.13 2.57 -13.02
C LEU A 27 0.21 3.35 -11.74
N LYS A 28 0.59 4.62 -11.89
CA LYS A 28 0.78 5.54 -10.76
C LYS A 28 -0.56 6.15 -10.36
N MET A 29 -0.83 6.22 -9.06
CA MET A 29 -2.05 6.86 -8.55
C MET A 29 -2.12 8.37 -8.83
N ALA A 30 -0.98 9.02 -9.12
CA ALA A 30 -0.96 10.42 -9.54
C ALA A 30 -1.55 10.68 -10.94
N GLU A 31 -1.82 9.62 -11.71
CA GLU A 31 -2.52 9.74 -12.98
C GLU A 31 -4.00 10.06 -12.73
N THR A 32 -4.65 10.72 -13.69
CA THR A 32 -6.07 11.07 -13.59
C THR A 32 -6.91 9.93 -14.14
N PHE A 33 -7.81 9.41 -13.32
CA PHE A 33 -8.73 8.35 -13.69
C PHE A 33 -10.18 8.85 -13.68
N GLY A 34 -10.99 8.31 -14.59
CA GLY A 34 -12.39 8.57 -14.72
C GLY A 34 -13.27 7.36 -14.39
N GLU A 35 -14.57 7.59 -14.30
CA GLU A 35 -15.56 6.51 -14.17
C GLU A 35 -15.46 5.60 -15.39
N GLY A 36 -15.36 4.32 -15.15
CA GLY A 36 -15.27 3.30 -16.20
C GLY A 36 -13.86 2.84 -16.53
N ASP A 37 -12.81 3.55 -16.07
CA ASP A 37 -11.43 3.18 -16.33
C ASP A 37 -11.07 1.87 -15.62
N GLU A 38 -10.44 0.98 -16.36
CA GLU A 38 -9.87 -0.27 -15.84
C GLU A 38 -8.42 -0.02 -15.48
N VAL A 39 -8.05 -0.37 -14.25
CA VAL A 39 -6.74 -0.06 -13.70
C VAL A 39 -6.16 -1.22 -12.91
N THR A 40 -4.84 -1.29 -12.91
CA THR A 40 -4.07 -2.01 -11.89
C THR A 40 -3.28 -1.00 -11.09
N LEU A 41 -3.53 -0.92 -9.79
CA LEU A 41 -2.85 -0.01 -8.85
C LEU A 41 -2.26 -0.81 -7.69
N TRP A 42 -1.19 -0.30 -7.10
CA TRP A 42 -0.64 -0.84 -5.87
C TRP A 42 -0.52 0.25 -4.82
N GLY A 43 -0.52 -0.11 -3.55
CA GLY A 43 -0.26 0.86 -2.50
C GLY A 43 -0.26 0.24 -1.11
N GLU A 44 0.21 1.00 -0.15
CA GLU A 44 0.13 0.70 1.26
C GLU A 44 -1.20 1.17 1.82
N VAL A 45 -1.91 0.27 2.49
CA VAL A 45 -3.18 0.57 3.15
C VAL A 45 -2.91 1.38 4.41
N PHE A 46 -3.58 2.53 4.56
CA PHE A 46 -3.45 3.37 5.75
C PHE A 46 -4.74 3.49 6.57
N LYS A 47 -5.89 3.15 5.98
CA LYS A 47 -7.17 3.16 6.69
C LYS A 47 -8.11 2.12 6.10
N THR A 48 -8.95 1.54 6.95
CA THR A 48 -10.02 0.63 6.54
C THR A 48 -11.32 0.95 7.27
N ASP A 49 -12.44 0.78 6.58
CA ASP A 49 -13.79 0.85 7.14
C ASP A 49 -14.57 -0.38 6.71
N GLU A 50 -15.45 -0.88 7.58
CA GLU A 50 -16.28 -2.04 7.28
C GLU A 50 -17.75 -1.83 7.66
N LYS A 51 -18.64 -2.40 6.86
CA LYS A 51 -20.09 -2.42 7.10
C LYS A 51 -20.66 -3.75 6.66
N THR A 52 -21.65 -4.22 7.37
CA THR A 52 -22.48 -5.35 6.95
C THR A 52 -23.87 -4.83 6.59
N SER A 53 -24.48 -5.38 5.54
CA SER A 53 -25.85 -5.05 5.14
C SER A 53 -26.86 -5.41 6.26
N ARG A 54 -28.04 -4.82 6.24
CA ARG A 54 -29.06 -5.03 7.27
C ARG A 54 -29.53 -6.47 7.36
N ASP A 55 -29.53 -7.21 6.26
CA ASP A 55 -29.86 -8.63 6.18
C ASP A 55 -28.74 -9.57 6.60
N GLY A 56 -27.55 -9.02 6.90
CA GLY A 56 -26.36 -9.77 7.33
C GLY A 56 -25.62 -10.51 6.20
N ASN A 57 -26.13 -10.50 4.99
CA ASN A 57 -25.63 -11.36 3.90
C ASN A 57 -24.47 -10.74 3.11
N THR A 58 -24.39 -9.41 3.09
CA THR A 58 -23.40 -8.68 2.29
C THR A 58 -22.44 -7.92 3.18
N PHE A 59 -21.16 -8.16 2.99
CA PHE A 59 -20.07 -7.46 3.62
C PHE A 59 -19.50 -6.40 2.66
N ILE A 60 -19.43 -5.16 3.12
CA ILE A 60 -18.89 -4.01 2.40
C ILE A 60 -17.62 -3.58 3.12
N PHE A 61 -16.50 -3.65 2.43
CA PHE A 61 -15.19 -3.28 2.97
C PHE A 61 -14.59 -2.15 2.13
N THR A 62 -14.17 -1.10 2.80
CA THR A 62 -13.51 0.04 2.16
C THR A 62 -12.09 0.14 2.68
N ALA A 63 -11.12 0.21 1.78
CA ALA A 63 -9.73 0.45 2.12
C ALA A 63 -9.23 1.71 1.41
N TYR A 64 -8.43 2.49 2.14
CA TYR A 64 -7.74 3.66 1.63
C TYR A 64 -6.27 3.31 1.53
N PHE A 65 -5.69 3.44 0.36
CA PHE A 65 -4.33 3.01 0.10
C PHE A 65 -3.58 4.01 -0.79
N SER A 66 -2.27 4.07 -0.66
CA SER A 66 -1.41 5.06 -1.33
C SER A 66 -0.14 4.41 -1.85
N ASP A 67 0.28 4.81 -3.06
CA ASP A 67 1.59 4.49 -3.64
C ASP A 67 2.64 5.59 -3.35
N LYS A 68 2.30 6.55 -2.49
CA LYS A 68 3.07 7.76 -2.15
C LYS A 68 3.07 8.86 -3.21
N THR A 69 2.45 8.65 -4.35
CA THR A 69 2.21 9.72 -5.35
C THR A 69 0.81 10.32 -5.19
N SER A 70 -0.18 9.49 -4.85
CA SER A 70 -1.54 9.87 -4.52
C SER A 70 -2.19 8.77 -3.66
N SER A 71 -3.48 8.83 -3.44
CA SER A 71 -4.25 7.82 -2.70
C SER A 71 -5.58 7.55 -3.38
N GLU A 72 -6.02 6.29 -3.28
CA GLU A 72 -7.26 5.82 -3.88
C GLU A 72 -8.11 5.02 -2.89
N ILE A 73 -9.38 4.87 -3.24
CA ILE A 73 -10.38 4.15 -2.44
C ILE A 73 -10.69 2.83 -3.13
N LEU A 74 -10.46 1.74 -2.41
CA LEU A 74 -10.88 0.40 -2.81
C LEU A 74 -12.19 0.03 -2.10
N LYS A 75 -13.21 -0.39 -2.84
CA LYS A 75 -14.48 -0.87 -2.27
C LYS A 75 -14.76 -2.30 -2.68
N VAL A 76 -14.64 -3.22 -1.73
CA VAL A 76 -14.97 -4.64 -1.90
C VAL A 76 -16.38 -4.90 -1.40
N ILE A 77 -17.23 -5.49 -2.24
CA ILE A 77 -18.55 -5.98 -1.83
C ILE A 77 -18.57 -7.48 -2.08
N THR A 78 -18.78 -8.26 -1.02
CA THR A 78 -18.68 -9.71 -1.04
C THR A 78 -19.70 -10.33 -0.08
N PRO A 79 -20.08 -11.61 -0.21
CA PRO A 79 -20.81 -12.33 0.83
C PRO A 79 -20.07 -12.28 2.18
N THR A 80 -20.84 -12.20 3.27
CA THR A 80 -20.29 -12.05 4.64
C THR A 80 -19.37 -13.22 5.01
N GLU A 81 -19.56 -14.40 4.46
CA GLU A 81 -18.69 -15.57 4.65
C GLU A 81 -17.24 -15.33 4.22
N ASN A 82 -16.99 -14.44 3.27
CA ASN A 82 -15.67 -14.08 2.77
C ASN A 82 -15.01 -12.92 3.55
N SER A 83 -15.70 -12.36 4.56
CA SER A 83 -15.22 -11.19 5.29
C SER A 83 -13.86 -11.40 5.97
N GLU A 84 -13.63 -12.57 6.55
CA GLU A 84 -12.39 -12.89 7.26
C GLU A 84 -11.17 -12.92 6.32
N ILE A 85 -11.33 -13.40 5.09
CA ILE A 85 -10.26 -13.41 4.09
C ILE A 85 -9.87 -11.96 3.74
N ILE A 86 -10.86 -11.09 3.54
CA ILE A 86 -10.62 -9.68 3.23
C ILE A 86 -9.95 -8.98 4.42
N LYS A 87 -10.50 -9.09 5.62
CA LYS A 87 -9.97 -8.46 6.85
C LYS A 87 -8.56 -8.91 7.20
N SER A 88 -8.24 -10.19 7.00
CA SER A 88 -6.91 -10.73 7.33
C SER A 88 -5.83 -10.24 6.39
N ASN A 89 -6.16 -9.99 5.12
CA ASN A 89 -5.21 -9.61 4.08
C ASN A 89 -5.12 -8.09 3.85
N ILE A 90 -6.20 -7.34 4.07
CA ILE A 90 -6.22 -5.88 3.91
C ILE A 90 -6.24 -5.22 5.29
N LYS A 91 -5.08 -4.74 5.74
CA LYS A 91 -4.90 -4.05 7.05
C LYS A 91 -4.00 -2.84 6.88
N PRO A 92 -4.16 -1.81 7.72
CA PRO A 92 -3.21 -0.70 7.76
C PRO A 92 -1.76 -1.19 7.92
N GLY A 93 -0.83 -0.61 7.14
CA GLY A 93 0.58 -1.00 7.07
C GLY A 93 0.90 -2.17 6.13
N LYS A 94 -0.11 -2.82 5.54
CA LYS A 94 0.12 -3.84 4.49
C LYS A 94 -0.01 -3.24 3.10
N SER A 95 0.80 -3.75 2.17
CA SER A 95 0.75 -3.36 0.76
C SER A 95 -0.06 -4.36 -0.05
N ILE A 96 -0.89 -3.84 -0.94
CA ILE A 96 -1.74 -4.60 -1.84
C ILE A 96 -1.55 -4.14 -3.29
N ILE A 97 -1.84 -5.04 -4.23
CA ILE A 97 -2.04 -4.72 -5.63
C ILE A 97 -3.46 -5.12 -6.02
N VAL A 98 -4.11 -4.24 -6.75
CA VAL A 98 -5.53 -4.34 -7.08
C VAL A 98 -5.71 -4.15 -8.58
N SER A 99 -6.40 -5.06 -9.23
CA SER A 99 -6.97 -4.83 -10.56
C SER A 99 -8.48 -4.66 -10.44
N GLY A 100 -8.99 -3.59 -11.02
CA GLY A 100 -10.40 -3.22 -10.87
C GLY A 100 -10.81 -2.11 -11.83
N LYS A 101 -12.02 -1.64 -11.66
CA LYS A 101 -12.63 -0.58 -12.43
C LYS A 101 -13.05 0.57 -11.53
N PHE A 102 -12.85 1.80 -11.97
CA PHE A 102 -13.39 2.96 -11.28
C PHE A 102 -14.90 3.07 -11.48
N GLU A 103 -15.63 3.13 -10.37
CA GLU A 103 -17.09 3.33 -10.33
C GLU A 103 -17.43 4.49 -9.40
N PHE A 104 -18.44 5.28 -9.81
CA PHE A 104 -18.96 6.35 -8.95
C PHE A 104 -19.87 5.79 -7.86
N ASP A 105 -19.50 6.02 -6.62
CA ASP A 105 -20.32 5.67 -5.47
C ASP A 105 -21.31 6.80 -5.15
N THR A 106 -22.57 6.58 -5.44
CA THR A 106 -23.66 7.56 -5.21
C THR A 106 -23.87 7.88 -3.73
N PHE A 107 -23.53 6.97 -2.81
CA PHE A 107 -23.64 7.18 -1.36
C PHE A 107 -22.47 7.98 -0.79
N ALA A 108 -21.25 7.59 -1.18
CA ALA A 108 -20.03 8.28 -0.75
C ALA A 108 -19.73 9.54 -1.59
N LYS A 109 -20.41 9.71 -2.74
CA LYS A 109 -20.23 10.78 -3.72
C LYS A 109 -18.78 10.93 -4.20
N CYS A 110 -18.09 9.82 -4.40
CA CYS A 110 -16.72 9.76 -4.87
C CYS A 110 -16.50 8.56 -5.78
N LEU A 111 -15.44 8.61 -6.59
CA LEU A 111 -14.95 7.46 -7.33
C LEU A 111 -14.30 6.47 -6.35
N ASN A 112 -14.49 5.18 -6.62
CA ASN A 112 -13.78 4.11 -5.93
C ASN A 112 -13.47 2.98 -6.90
N ILE A 113 -12.51 2.15 -6.55
CA ILE A 113 -12.13 0.98 -7.35
C ILE A 113 -12.99 -0.20 -6.90
N ARG A 114 -13.73 -0.78 -7.85
CA ARG A 114 -14.42 -2.07 -7.72
C ARG A 114 -13.48 -3.16 -8.21
N PRO A 115 -12.92 -3.97 -7.31
CA PRO A 115 -11.91 -4.93 -7.70
C PRO A 115 -12.51 -6.19 -8.33
N TRP A 116 -11.81 -6.76 -9.29
CA TRP A 116 -11.98 -8.15 -9.70
C TRP A 116 -10.81 -9.04 -9.26
N SER A 117 -9.68 -8.45 -8.87
CA SER A 117 -8.56 -9.20 -8.29
C SER A 117 -7.77 -8.35 -7.29
N ILE A 118 -7.37 -8.98 -6.18
CA ILE A 118 -6.53 -8.35 -5.15
C ILE A 118 -5.50 -9.36 -4.68
N ALA A 119 -4.24 -8.92 -4.58
CA ALA A 119 -3.17 -9.69 -3.98
C ALA A 119 -2.40 -8.89 -2.94
N SER A 120 -1.94 -9.56 -1.88
CA SER A 120 -0.97 -9.00 -0.95
C SER A 120 0.41 -9.03 -1.59
N ILE A 121 1.14 -7.94 -1.48
CA ILE A 121 2.50 -7.78 -2.02
C ILE A 121 3.47 -7.35 -0.93
N LYS A 122 4.76 -7.55 -1.21
CA LYS A 122 5.85 -6.94 -0.44
C LYS A 122 6.51 -5.87 -1.28
N THR A 123 6.85 -4.76 -0.64
CA THR A 123 7.62 -3.69 -1.28
C THR A 123 9.11 -3.91 -1.04
N LYS A 124 9.91 -3.65 -2.07
CA LYS A 124 11.37 -3.65 -1.97
C LYS A 124 11.80 -2.52 -1.05
N LYS A 125 12.52 -2.85 -0.01
CA LYS A 125 13.08 -1.84 0.89
C LYS A 125 14.17 -1.04 0.15
N ARG A 126 14.18 0.27 0.35
CA ARG A 126 15.30 1.10 -0.10
C ARG A 126 16.59 0.57 0.48
N GLN A 127 17.63 0.55 -0.34
CA GLN A 127 18.98 0.15 0.07
C GLN A 127 19.94 1.25 -0.39
N ASP A 128 20.90 1.56 0.45
CA ASP A 128 22.05 2.33 0.03
C ASP A 128 23.03 1.37 -0.65
N LYS A 129 23.27 1.57 -1.95
CA LYS A 129 24.15 0.74 -2.78
C LYS A 129 25.52 1.39 -3.02
N ALA A 130 25.84 2.50 -2.35
CA ALA A 130 27.14 3.13 -2.47
C ALA A 130 28.25 2.21 -1.92
N ASP A 131 29.35 2.09 -2.64
CA ASP A 131 30.50 1.28 -2.22
C ASP A 131 31.14 1.86 -0.96
N GLU A 132 31.28 3.19 -0.91
CA GLU A 132 31.68 3.92 0.31
C GLU A 132 30.45 4.57 0.94
N LYS A 133 30.21 4.26 2.21
CA LYS A 133 29.11 4.84 2.99
C LYS A 133 29.57 6.15 3.61
N ARG A 134 28.87 7.23 3.27
CA ARG A 134 29.07 8.51 3.95
C ARG A 134 28.60 8.39 5.41
N VAL A 135 29.39 8.91 6.33
CA VAL A 135 28.95 9.10 7.72
C VAL A 135 28.13 10.39 7.78
N GLU A 136 26.90 10.31 8.23
CA GLU A 136 26.07 11.49 8.50
C GLU A 136 26.50 12.09 9.83
N LEU A 137 26.89 13.36 9.81
CA LEU A 137 27.46 14.07 10.97
C LEU A 137 26.48 15.02 11.65
N HIS A 138 25.30 15.24 11.04
CA HIS A 138 24.31 16.18 11.54
C HIS A 138 22.89 15.66 11.22
N LEU A 139 22.29 14.97 12.17
CA LEU A 139 21.01 14.30 11.98
C LEU A 139 20.07 14.62 13.12
N HIS A 140 19.02 15.35 12.81
CA HIS A 140 17.96 15.67 13.76
C HIS A 140 16.95 14.52 13.88
N THR A 141 16.36 14.38 15.06
CA THR A 141 15.37 13.36 15.38
C THR A 141 14.18 14.00 16.10
N THR A 142 13.18 13.22 16.48
CA THR A 142 12.07 13.68 17.34
C THR A 142 12.54 14.20 18.71
N MET A 143 13.81 14.07 19.06
CA MET A 143 14.41 14.67 20.27
C MET A 143 14.76 16.14 20.05
N SER A 144 14.92 16.60 18.81
CA SER A 144 15.10 18.00 18.42
C SER A 144 13.72 18.60 18.16
N ASP A 145 13.24 19.39 19.12
CA ASP A 145 11.87 19.91 19.11
C ASP A 145 11.59 20.75 17.85
N MET A 146 10.50 20.45 17.15
CA MET A 146 10.04 21.06 15.89
C MET A 146 10.96 20.88 14.65
N ASP A 147 12.09 20.16 14.75
CA ASP A 147 13.06 20.03 13.65
C ASP A 147 12.95 18.74 12.86
N ALA A 148 12.53 17.62 13.49
CA ALA A 148 12.41 16.35 12.82
C ALA A 148 11.29 15.48 13.38
N VAL A 149 10.82 14.54 12.55
CA VAL A 149 9.68 13.65 12.85
C VAL A 149 10.08 12.18 13.00
N THR A 150 11.35 11.83 12.75
CA THR A 150 11.80 10.44 12.79
C THR A 150 12.40 10.10 14.16
N PRO A 151 11.93 9.03 14.83
CA PRO A 151 12.52 8.55 16.08
C PRO A 151 13.98 8.18 15.93
N PRO A 152 14.84 8.43 16.95
CA PRO A 152 16.27 8.07 16.92
C PRO A 152 16.52 6.59 16.62
N ALA A 153 15.73 5.70 17.22
CA ALA A 153 15.87 4.27 17.03
C ALA A 153 15.68 3.84 15.57
N ASP A 154 14.75 4.46 14.85
CA ASP A 154 14.48 4.15 13.44
C ASP A 154 15.66 4.56 12.56
N LEU A 155 16.27 5.70 12.84
CA LEU A 155 17.47 6.18 12.11
C LEU A 155 18.67 5.28 12.35
N VAL A 156 18.93 4.88 13.59
CA VAL A 156 20.02 3.96 13.93
C VAL A 156 19.80 2.60 13.26
N ASN A 157 18.60 2.05 13.35
CA ASN A 157 18.27 0.77 12.71
C ASN A 157 18.40 0.84 11.18
N GLN A 158 18.00 1.95 10.57
CA GLN A 158 18.14 2.13 9.12
C GLN A 158 19.60 2.27 8.70
N ALA A 159 20.40 3.04 9.43
CA ALA A 159 21.83 3.17 9.16
C ALA A 159 22.55 1.82 9.30
N PHE A 160 22.24 1.05 10.33
CA PHE A 160 22.75 -0.31 10.51
C PHE A 160 22.35 -1.23 9.35
N ALA A 161 21.08 -1.23 8.96
CA ALA A 161 20.56 -2.04 7.85
C ALA A 161 21.20 -1.69 6.50
N TRP A 162 21.64 -0.45 6.31
CA TRP A 162 22.35 0.00 5.12
C TRP A 162 23.87 -0.17 5.19
N GLY A 163 24.40 -0.66 6.31
CA GLY A 163 25.82 -0.90 6.50
C GLY A 163 26.66 0.37 6.75
N HIS A 164 26.04 1.44 7.25
CA HIS A 164 26.77 2.63 7.70
C HIS A 164 27.61 2.30 8.94
N LYS A 165 28.83 2.80 8.98
CA LYS A 165 29.77 2.58 10.11
C LYS A 165 29.41 3.41 11.33
N ALA A 166 28.86 4.59 11.13
CA ALA A 166 28.47 5.53 12.17
C ALA A 166 27.43 6.53 11.66
N ILE A 167 26.69 7.12 12.57
CA ILE A 167 25.87 8.33 12.38
C ILE A 167 26.02 9.21 13.62
N ALA A 168 25.90 10.53 13.46
CA ALA A 168 25.84 11.46 14.58
C ALA A 168 24.45 12.07 14.66
N ILE A 169 23.80 11.89 15.80
CA ILE A 169 22.51 12.50 16.13
C ILE A 169 22.83 13.77 16.96
N THR A 170 22.30 14.91 16.51
CA THR A 170 22.57 16.23 17.09
C THR A 170 21.29 16.92 17.54
#